data_f781615b6ce1f83e8c4f07e644c51c49
#
_entry.id   f781615b6ce1f83e8c4f07e644c51c49
#
_cell.length_a   1.000
_cell.length_b   1.000
_cell.length_c   1.000
_cell.angle_alpha   90.00
_cell.angle_beta   90.00
_cell.angle_gamma   90.00
#
_symmetry.space_group_name_H-M   'P 1'
#
loop_
_entity.id
_entity.type
_entity.pdbx_description
1 polymer ?
#
loop_
_entity_poly.entity_id
_entity_poly.type
_entity_poly.pdbx_seq_one_letter_code
_entity_poly.pdbx_strand_id
1 'polypeptide(L)'
;LLCDFVFVQFYNNPPCEIGTAGFIASVELWSSALTQSGLSPQPRLYIGAPAWSLAGPSAYTNIGSPRGMMNVAQQVKQLGLPNFGGLMYWDGAEGQLNIEDGQDIISWGKDGL
;
A
#
# COMPACT_ATOMS: atom_id res chain seq x y z
N LEU A 1 -15.35 1.12 20.58
CA LEU A 1 -14.47 1.74 19.59
C LEU A 1 -14.72 1.10 18.24
N LEU A 2 -15.10 1.91 17.24
CA LEU A 2 -15.36 1.43 15.88
C LEU A 2 -14.26 1.94 14.94
N CYS A 3 -13.73 1.02 14.14
CA CYS A 3 -12.74 1.35 13.12
C CYS A 3 -12.95 0.39 11.95
N ASP A 4 -13.34 0.93 10.80
CA ASP A 4 -13.60 0.11 9.59
C ASP A 4 -12.37 -0.06 8.72
N PHE A 5 -11.54 0.99 8.63
CA PHE A 5 -10.38 1.02 7.74
C PHE A 5 -9.16 1.52 8.50
N VAL A 6 -8.02 0.89 8.25
CA VAL A 6 -6.73 1.35 8.76
C VAL A 6 -5.80 1.56 7.56
N PHE A 7 -5.37 2.79 7.35
CA PHE A 7 -4.43 3.17 6.31
C PHE A 7 -3.04 3.30 6.94
N VAL A 8 -2.15 2.40 6.57
CA VAL A 8 -0.76 2.45 7.08
C VAL A 8 0.13 3.02 5.99
N GLN A 9 0.89 4.05 6.35
CA GLN A 9 1.83 4.71 5.46
C GLN A 9 3.11 3.88 5.33
N PHE A 10 3.31 3.25 4.16
CA PHE A 10 4.53 2.49 3.88
C PHE A 10 5.50 3.29 2.99
N TYR A 11 5.66 4.57 3.34
CA TYR A 11 6.62 5.49 2.75
C TYR A 11 7.07 6.48 3.82
N ASN A 12 8.20 7.16 3.59
CA ASN A 12 8.84 8.03 4.58
C ASN A 12 9.17 7.30 5.90
N ASN A 13 9.42 6.01 5.81
CA ASN A 13 9.78 5.16 6.94
C ASN A 13 10.75 4.08 6.42
N PRO A 14 12.03 4.41 6.23
CA PRO A 14 12.98 3.56 5.53
C PRO A 14 13.06 2.10 5.97
N PRO A 15 12.96 1.75 7.26
CA PRO A 15 13.05 0.33 7.63
C PRO A 15 11.89 -0.54 7.16
N CYS A 16 10.72 0.06 6.93
CA CYS A 16 9.47 -0.68 6.68
C CYS A 16 8.77 -0.29 5.39
N GLU A 17 9.32 0.66 4.64
CA GLU A 17 8.64 1.18 3.45
C GLU A 17 8.66 0.18 2.28
N ILE A 18 7.79 0.43 1.31
CA ILE A 18 7.68 -0.36 0.08
C ILE A 18 9.06 -0.55 -0.55
N GLY A 19 9.36 -1.80 -0.92
CA GLY A 19 10.61 -2.18 -1.58
C GLY A 19 11.77 -2.45 -0.64
N THR A 20 11.60 -2.31 0.68
CA THR A 20 12.63 -2.68 1.66
C THR A 20 12.42 -4.10 2.18
N ALA A 21 13.46 -4.66 2.78
CA ALA A 21 13.37 -6.00 3.40
C ALA A 21 12.33 -6.06 4.51
N GLY A 22 12.06 -4.94 5.19
CA GLY A 22 11.10 -4.88 6.29
C GLY A 22 9.64 -4.66 5.85
N PHE A 23 9.39 -4.39 4.58
CA PHE A 23 8.05 -4.05 4.11
C PHE A 23 7.04 -5.17 4.36
N ILE A 24 7.25 -6.34 3.82
CA ILE A 24 6.30 -7.46 3.94
C ILE A 24 6.14 -7.91 5.39
N ALA A 25 7.24 -7.99 6.14
CA ALA A 25 7.17 -8.32 7.56
C ALA A 25 6.31 -7.31 8.33
N SER A 26 6.43 -6.03 8.02
CA SER A 26 5.62 -4.98 8.64
C SER A 26 4.14 -5.10 8.25
N VAL A 27 3.84 -5.39 7.00
CA VAL A 27 2.46 -5.64 6.53
C VAL A 27 1.83 -6.79 7.32
N GLU A 28 2.56 -7.90 7.47
CA GLU A 28 2.09 -9.06 8.22
C GLU A 28 1.86 -8.76 9.69
N LEU A 29 2.74 -7.98 10.31
CA LEU A 29 2.59 -7.55 11.70
C LEU A 29 1.35 -6.67 11.89
N TRP A 30 1.10 -5.73 10.99
CA TRP A 30 -0.11 -4.91 11.03
C TRP A 30 -1.37 -5.76 10.88
N SER A 31 -1.37 -6.68 9.92
CA SER A 31 -2.50 -7.59 9.71
C SER A 31 -2.79 -8.41 10.98
N SER A 32 -1.76 -8.98 11.59
CA SER A 32 -1.90 -9.74 12.84
C SER A 32 -2.42 -8.89 14.00
N ALA A 33 -1.87 -7.69 14.15
CA ALA A 33 -2.29 -6.78 15.22
C ALA A 33 -3.78 -6.41 15.09
N LEU A 34 -4.24 -6.14 13.87
CA LEU A 34 -5.66 -5.83 13.62
C LEU A 34 -6.56 -7.05 13.84
N THR A 35 -6.11 -8.24 13.46
CA THR A 35 -6.85 -9.48 13.70
C THR A 35 -7.00 -9.75 15.20
N GLN A 36 -5.98 -9.44 15.98
CA GLN A 36 -5.95 -9.67 17.42
C GLN A 36 -6.56 -8.52 18.23
N SER A 37 -7.01 -7.46 17.58
CA SER A 37 -7.52 -6.27 18.26
C SER A 37 -8.80 -6.48 19.05
N GLY A 38 -9.55 -7.54 18.74
CA GLY A 38 -10.86 -7.78 19.35
C GLY A 38 -11.99 -6.92 18.81
N LEU A 39 -11.70 -6.08 17.81
CA LEU A 39 -12.73 -5.24 17.16
C LEU A 39 -13.63 -6.10 16.26
N SER A 40 -14.92 -5.78 16.25
CA SER A 40 -15.92 -6.47 15.43
C SER A 40 -16.86 -5.43 14.79
N PRO A 41 -16.95 -5.38 13.44
CA PRO A 41 -16.14 -6.15 12.49
C PRO A 41 -14.66 -5.79 12.55
N GLN A 42 -13.80 -6.68 12.05
CA GLN A 42 -12.37 -6.42 11.99
C GLN A 42 -12.06 -5.26 11.03
N PRO A 43 -11.18 -4.35 11.43
CA PRO A 43 -10.70 -3.30 10.51
C PRO A 43 -9.97 -3.89 9.31
N ARG A 44 -10.18 -3.29 8.14
CA ARG A 44 -9.46 -3.67 6.94
C ARG A 44 -8.17 -2.86 6.82
N LEU A 45 -7.11 -3.55 6.44
CA LEU A 45 -5.79 -2.96 6.27
C LEU A 45 -5.60 -2.48 4.82
N TYR A 46 -5.24 -1.23 4.66
CA TYR A 46 -4.89 -0.63 3.37
C TYR A 46 -3.42 -0.25 3.35
N ILE A 47 -2.76 -0.58 2.26
CA ILE A 47 -1.34 -0.28 2.07
C ILE A 47 -1.24 1.14 1.50
N GLY A 48 -0.70 2.05 2.29
CA GLY A 48 -0.47 3.43 1.87
C GLY A 48 0.81 3.56 1.06
N ALA A 49 0.68 4.10 -0.15
CA ALA A 49 1.77 4.29 -1.09
C ALA A 49 1.89 5.75 -1.54
N PRO A 50 3.11 6.21 -1.89
CA PRO A 50 3.27 7.54 -2.48
C PRO A 50 2.75 7.51 -3.92
N ALA A 51 1.92 8.47 -4.28
CA ALA A 51 1.35 8.55 -5.62
C ALA A 51 2.32 9.19 -6.64
N TRP A 52 3.40 9.78 -6.18
CA TRP A 52 4.42 10.44 -7.00
C TRP A 52 5.71 10.63 -6.19
N SER A 53 6.78 11.04 -6.89
CA SER A 53 8.13 11.04 -6.32
C SER A 53 8.30 11.92 -5.09
N LEU A 54 7.59 13.04 -4.99
CA LEU A 54 7.76 13.98 -3.88
C LEU A 54 6.97 13.58 -2.63
N ALA A 55 6.00 12.69 -2.74
CA ALA A 55 5.24 12.23 -1.58
C ALA A 55 6.06 11.31 -0.67
N GLY A 56 6.93 10.49 -1.27
CA GLY A 56 7.80 9.58 -0.54
C GLY A 56 8.94 9.12 -1.45
N PRO A 57 10.01 9.95 -1.61
CA PRO A 57 11.01 9.73 -2.65
C PRO A 57 11.65 8.35 -2.64
N SER A 58 12.02 7.84 -1.47
CA SER A 58 12.68 6.56 -1.34
C SER A 58 11.77 5.39 -1.73
N ALA A 59 10.56 5.35 -1.16
CA ALA A 59 9.58 4.31 -1.49
C ALA A 59 9.17 4.39 -2.97
N TYR A 60 9.01 5.60 -3.50
CA TYR A 60 8.67 5.76 -4.91
C TYR A 60 9.79 5.24 -5.83
N THR A 61 11.04 5.50 -5.48
CA THR A 61 12.18 4.93 -6.21
C THR A 61 12.13 3.40 -6.21
N ASN A 62 11.76 2.80 -5.09
CA ASN A 62 11.63 1.35 -4.97
C ASN A 62 10.46 0.80 -5.79
N ILE A 63 9.37 1.55 -5.90
CA ILE A 63 8.25 1.19 -6.81
C ILE A 63 8.74 1.21 -8.26
N GLY A 64 9.61 2.15 -8.60
CA GLY A 64 10.29 2.25 -9.88
C GLY A 64 9.53 3.05 -10.92
N SER A 65 8.24 2.82 -11.08
CA SER A 65 7.37 3.50 -12.04
C SER A 65 5.91 3.28 -11.66
N PRO A 66 4.96 4.01 -12.28
CA PRO A 66 3.53 3.74 -12.05
C PRO A 66 3.15 2.27 -12.23
N ARG A 67 3.66 1.60 -13.25
CA ARG A 67 3.42 0.17 -13.47
C ARG A 67 3.91 -0.69 -12.29
N GLY A 68 4.97 -0.26 -11.61
CA GLY A 68 5.52 -0.96 -10.45
C GLY A 68 4.53 -1.16 -9.33
N MET A 69 3.51 -0.32 -9.22
CA MET A 69 2.44 -0.51 -8.22
C MET A 69 1.63 -1.78 -8.43
N MET A 70 1.51 -2.25 -9.66
CA MET A 70 0.88 -3.56 -9.91
C MET A 70 1.63 -4.67 -9.19
N ASN A 71 2.96 -4.64 -9.24
CA ASN A 71 3.80 -5.64 -8.56
C ASN A 71 3.69 -5.55 -7.04
N VAL A 72 3.64 -4.32 -6.50
CA VAL A 72 3.46 -4.10 -5.06
C VAL A 72 2.11 -4.68 -4.60
N ALA A 73 1.04 -4.39 -5.31
CA ALA A 73 -0.29 -4.90 -5.00
C ALA A 73 -0.34 -6.44 -5.05
N GLN A 74 0.25 -7.03 -6.08
CA GLN A 74 0.33 -8.49 -6.22
C GLN A 74 1.11 -9.13 -5.08
N GLN A 75 2.22 -8.52 -4.68
CA GLN A 75 3.06 -9.02 -3.60
C GLN A 75 2.28 -9.11 -2.28
N VAL A 76 1.49 -8.08 -1.97
CA VAL A 76 0.66 -8.08 -0.76
C VAL A 76 -0.51 -9.05 -0.89
N LYS A 77 -1.17 -9.04 -2.04
CA LYS A 77 -2.29 -9.96 -2.31
C LYS A 77 -1.89 -11.44 -2.11
N GLN A 78 -0.70 -11.80 -2.57
CA GLN A 78 -0.19 -13.17 -2.47
C GLN A 78 0.02 -13.65 -1.04
N LEU A 79 0.07 -12.74 -0.06
CA LEU A 79 0.19 -13.11 1.34
C LEU A 79 -1.08 -13.78 1.89
N GLY A 80 -2.22 -13.60 1.22
CA GLY A 80 -3.49 -14.19 1.64
C GLY A 80 -4.00 -13.67 2.97
N LEU A 81 -3.75 -12.39 3.30
CA LEU A 81 -4.15 -11.81 4.57
C LEU A 81 -5.67 -11.73 4.70
N PRO A 82 -6.24 -12.10 5.86
CA PRO A 82 -7.71 -12.15 6.02
C PRO A 82 -8.37 -10.77 6.02
N ASN A 83 -7.63 -9.72 6.32
CA ASN A 83 -8.14 -8.35 6.48
C ASN A 83 -7.56 -7.35 5.48
N PHE A 84 -6.95 -7.81 4.40
CA PHE A 84 -6.43 -6.91 3.37
C PHE A 84 -7.58 -6.24 2.62
N GLY A 85 -7.62 -4.90 2.65
CA GLY A 85 -8.67 -4.10 2.03
C GLY A 85 -8.29 -3.51 0.68
N GLY A 86 -7.02 -3.25 0.45
CA GLY A 86 -6.56 -2.63 -0.80
C GLY A 86 -5.43 -1.63 -0.59
N LEU A 87 -5.40 -0.62 -1.46
CA LEU A 87 -4.35 0.40 -1.51
C LEU A 87 -4.92 1.77 -1.14
N MET A 88 -4.05 2.61 -0.60
CA MET A 88 -4.33 4.02 -0.34
C MET A 88 -3.16 4.83 -0.91
N TYR A 89 -3.46 5.98 -1.49
CA TYR A 89 -2.43 6.83 -2.12
C TYR A 89 -2.41 8.22 -1.53
N TRP A 90 -1.23 8.75 -1.34
CA TRP A 90 -1.03 10.16 -1.06
C TRP A 90 -0.32 10.81 -2.27
N ASP A 91 -1.05 11.56 -3.11
CA ASP A 91 -2.52 11.69 -3.05
C ASP A 91 -3.15 11.39 -4.40
N GLY A 92 -4.48 11.45 -4.43
CA GLY A 92 -5.25 11.13 -5.62
C GLY A 92 -5.03 12.09 -6.78
N ALA A 93 -4.88 13.40 -6.49
CA ALA A 93 -4.65 14.42 -7.53
C ALA A 93 -3.33 14.16 -8.27
N GLU A 94 -2.24 13.93 -7.54
CA GLU A 94 -0.93 13.63 -8.13
C GLU A 94 -0.91 12.24 -8.77
N GLY A 95 -1.64 11.28 -8.19
CA GLY A 95 -1.74 9.93 -8.74
C GLY A 95 -2.38 9.91 -10.12
N GLN A 96 -3.42 10.72 -10.35
CA GLN A 96 -4.08 10.82 -11.65
C GLN A 96 -3.16 11.38 -12.74
N LEU A 97 -2.19 12.18 -12.36
CA LEU A 97 -1.23 12.79 -13.28
C LEU A 97 0.00 11.90 -13.54
N ASN A 98 0.20 10.87 -12.74
CA ASN A 98 1.37 10.00 -12.82
C ASN A 98 1.07 8.81 -13.72
N ILE A 99 1.35 8.96 -15.00
CA ILE A 99 0.90 8.05 -16.07
C ILE A 99 2.08 7.32 -16.70
N GLU A 100 1.90 6.03 -16.92
CA GLU A 100 2.80 5.19 -17.72
C GLU A 100 1.94 4.32 -18.64
N ASP A 101 2.30 4.27 -19.91
CA ASP A 101 1.58 3.46 -20.93
C ASP A 101 0.07 3.74 -20.94
N GLY A 102 -0.30 5.02 -20.83
CA GLY A 102 -1.69 5.47 -20.90
C GLY A 102 -2.53 5.22 -19.67
N GLN A 103 -1.92 4.80 -18.55
CA GLN A 103 -2.63 4.40 -17.34
C GLN A 103 -1.96 5.05 -16.13
N ASP A 104 -2.76 5.59 -15.20
CA ASP A 104 -2.22 6.21 -14.00
C ASP A 104 -1.78 5.17 -12.95
N ILE A 105 -1.01 5.63 -11.97
CA ILE A 105 -0.46 4.75 -10.92
C ILE A 105 -1.56 4.07 -10.11
N ILE A 106 -2.69 4.73 -9.91
CA ILE A 106 -3.83 4.19 -9.15
C ILE A 106 -4.43 2.99 -9.90
N SER A 107 -4.60 3.14 -11.21
CA SER A 107 -5.12 2.07 -12.07
C SER A 107 -4.15 0.89 -12.16
N TRP A 108 -2.85 1.16 -12.26
CA TRP A 108 -1.84 0.10 -12.23
C TRP A 108 -1.89 -0.69 -10.92
N GLY A 109 -2.01 0.00 -9.79
CA GLY A 109 -2.15 -0.68 -8.49
C GLY A 109 -3.41 -1.54 -8.44
N LYS A 110 -4.52 -1.03 -8.96
CA LYS A 110 -5.79 -1.77 -9.03
C LYS A 110 -5.63 -3.06 -9.85
N ASP A 111 -4.89 -3.02 -10.94
CA ASP A 111 -4.68 -4.20 -11.79
C ASP A 111 -3.94 -5.32 -11.06
N GLY A 112 -3.20 -4.99 -10.00
CA GLY A 112 -2.51 -5.98 -9.17
C GLY A 112 -3.39 -6.60 -8.08
N LEU A 113 -4.55 -6.05 -7.87
CA LEU A 113 -5.49 -6.57 -6.88
C LEU A 113 -6.39 -7.64 -7.51
#